data_d744a2d57dcc7f272363548dc4f7c21c
#
_entry.id   d744a2d57dcc7f272363548dc4f7c21c
#
_cell.length_a   1.000
_cell.length_b   1.000
_cell.length_c   1.000
_cell.angle_alpha   90.00
_cell.angle_beta   90.00
_cell.angle_gamma   90.00
#
_symmetry.space_group_name_H-M   'P 1'
#
loop_
_entity.id
_entity.type
_entity.pdbx_description
1 polymer ?
#
loop_
_entity_poly.entity_id
_entity_poly.type
_entity_poly.pdbx_seq_one_letter_code
_entity_poly.pdbx_strand_id
1 'polypeptide(L)'
;MKYHRHLVALAIPLLGLLSACSNKESNPTTEAAAIPTPAPAASEWTYLLDEKMTQWTTYLGFPLPTTEIKDLPKDEKGNYTQPIGFDKDERGVFIASMVDGEPVLHVTGEIYGSVHTKQEYENYHLVVQFKWGTKKWEPRLTEPLDTGILYHVVGDHGVDYWKAWALSQEFQIMEHSTGDWWQIAGSQIDIRCAKAEGVTVPMYDPKAPLISYGPGGAGITCLRGKDAEKPNGEWNTLDLITYGDKSLHIVNGEVVMALSNSRYTKDGQIIPLTKGKILLQSEAGEAFFKGVKIKPITGIPAEYEAYFN
;
A
#
# COMPACT_ATOMS: atom_id res chain seq x y z
N MET A 1 3.57 54.97 -15.82
CA MET A 1 4.85 55.12 -16.49
C MET A 1 4.93 54.10 -17.62
N LYS A 2 4.97 54.61 -18.86
CA LYS A 2 5.05 53.83 -20.12
C LYS A 2 6.52 53.54 -20.43
N TYR A 3 6.83 52.36 -20.97
CA TYR A 3 7.97 52.11 -21.91
C TYR A 3 7.76 50.69 -22.47
N HIS A 4 7.55 50.54 -23.66
CA HIS A 4 8.07 50.67 -25.01
C HIS A 4 8.61 49.33 -25.53
N ARG A 5 7.97 48.92 -26.64
CA ARG A 5 8.27 47.79 -27.54
C ARG A 5 9.61 48.01 -28.25
N HIS A 6 10.35 46.94 -28.54
CA HIS A 6 11.17 46.85 -29.74
C HIS A 6 10.99 45.49 -30.42
N LEU A 7 10.41 45.56 -31.62
CA LEU A 7 10.50 44.57 -32.68
C LEU A 7 11.87 44.68 -33.35
N VAL A 8 12.52 43.57 -33.66
CA VAL A 8 13.56 43.49 -34.68
C VAL A 8 13.21 42.36 -35.62
N ALA A 9 12.90 42.74 -36.86
CA ALA A 9 12.81 41.84 -38.01
C ALA A 9 14.18 41.76 -38.66
N LEU A 10 14.59 40.57 -39.08
CA LEU A 10 15.68 40.45 -40.06
C LEU A 10 15.40 39.34 -41.08
N ALA A 11 15.74 39.70 -42.29
CA ALA A 11 15.36 39.16 -43.56
C ALA A 11 16.08 37.86 -43.98
N ILE A 12 15.40 37.19 -44.92
CA ILE A 12 15.84 36.02 -45.70
C ILE A 12 16.79 36.48 -46.82
N PRO A 13 17.73 35.64 -47.29
CA PRO A 13 17.99 35.57 -48.71
C PRO A 13 17.73 34.13 -49.28
N LEU A 14 17.07 34.15 -50.40
CA LEU A 14 16.79 33.12 -51.38
C LEU A 14 18.01 32.95 -52.30
N LEU A 15 18.49 31.72 -52.51
CA LEU A 15 19.33 31.33 -53.67
C LEU A 15 19.01 29.87 -53.99
N GLY A 16 18.57 29.58 -55.01
CA GLY A 16 18.81 29.38 -56.41
C GLY A 16 19.13 27.96 -56.78
N LEU A 17 18.25 27.35 -57.59
CA LEU A 17 18.24 26.05 -58.25
C LEU A 17 19.59 25.59 -58.86
N LEU A 18 19.82 24.25 -58.79
CA LEU A 18 20.29 23.47 -59.97
C LEU A 18 19.80 22.06 -59.90
N SER A 19 19.07 21.64 -60.92
CA SER A 19 18.55 20.31 -61.24
C SER A 19 19.67 19.42 -61.76
N ALA A 20 19.74 18.19 -61.22
CA ALA A 20 20.44 17.09 -61.87
C ALA A 20 19.60 15.81 -61.71
N CYS A 21 18.99 15.37 -62.79
CA CYS A 21 18.38 14.07 -62.93
C CYS A 21 19.43 12.96 -62.89
N SER A 22 19.34 12.02 -61.97
CA SER A 22 20.02 10.73 -62.07
C SER A 22 19.00 9.64 -61.75
N ASN A 23 18.67 8.88 -62.78
CA ASN A 23 17.91 7.63 -62.66
C ASN A 23 18.71 6.64 -61.81
N LYS A 24 18.11 6.20 -60.71
CA LYS A 24 18.52 4.98 -60.03
C LYS A 24 17.34 4.06 -59.92
N GLU A 25 17.53 2.88 -60.45
CA GLU A 25 16.63 1.75 -60.39
C GLU A 25 16.17 1.46 -58.96
N SER A 26 14.87 1.32 -58.80
CA SER A 26 14.25 0.90 -57.55
C SER A 26 14.35 -0.60 -57.40
N ASN A 27 15.22 -1.05 -56.51
CA ASN A 27 15.13 -2.41 -55.95
C ASN A 27 13.93 -2.47 -54.99
N PRO A 28 13.09 -3.50 -55.05
CA PRO A 28 12.02 -3.68 -54.08
C PRO A 28 12.65 -4.11 -52.75
N THR A 29 12.64 -3.21 -51.78
CA THR A 29 12.98 -3.52 -50.39
C THR A 29 11.85 -4.41 -49.83
N THR A 30 12.15 -5.69 -49.68
CA THR A 30 11.29 -6.61 -48.94
C THR A 30 11.19 -6.12 -47.51
N GLU A 31 10.05 -5.57 -47.13
CA GLU A 31 9.72 -5.19 -45.77
C GLU A 31 9.73 -6.46 -44.91
N ALA A 32 10.77 -6.60 -44.07
CA ALA A 32 10.89 -7.72 -43.15
C ALA A 32 9.70 -7.60 -42.17
N ALA A 33 8.77 -8.56 -42.21
CA ALA A 33 7.69 -8.68 -41.25
C ALA A 33 8.28 -8.65 -39.84
N ALA A 34 7.85 -7.67 -39.04
CA ALA A 34 8.21 -7.56 -37.64
C ALA A 34 7.84 -8.87 -36.93
N ILE A 35 8.85 -9.53 -36.37
CA ILE A 35 8.64 -10.71 -35.51
C ILE A 35 7.80 -10.22 -34.34
N PRO A 36 6.63 -10.79 -34.07
CA PRO A 36 5.81 -10.38 -32.95
C PRO A 36 6.64 -10.57 -31.66
N THR A 37 6.82 -9.51 -30.91
CA THR A 37 7.41 -9.56 -29.58
C THR A 37 6.62 -10.60 -28.77
N PRO A 38 7.26 -11.63 -28.19
CA PRO A 38 6.52 -12.59 -27.38
C PRO A 38 5.83 -11.84 -26.25
N ALA A 39 4.55 -12.19 -26.02
CA ALA A 39 3.83 -11.69 -24.88
C ALA A 39 4.66 -11.95 -23.60
N PRO A 40 4.74 -10.99 -22.66
CA PRO A 40 5.51 -11.19 -21.44
C PRO A 40 5.04 -12.49 -20.78
N ALA A 41 6.00 -13.37 -20.45
CA ALA A 41 5.71 -14.60 -19.72
C ALA A 41 4.90 -14.25 -18.47
N ALA A 42 3.88 -15.08 -18.16
CA ALA A 42 3.09 -14.90 -16.95
C ALA A 42 4.06 -14.74 -15.78
N SER A 43 4.00 -13.60 -15.08
CA SER A 43 4.95 -13.26 -14.04
C SER A 43 4.85 -14.29 -12.91
N GLU A 44 5.96 -14.92 -12.59
CA GLU A 44 6.03 -15.86 -11.49
C GLU A 44 5.85 -15.13 -10.14
N TRP A 45 5.31 -15.86 -9.15
CA TRP A 45 5.20 -15.38 -7.80
C TRP A 45 6.59 -15.27 -7.15
N THR A 46 6.87 -14.13 -6.55
CA THR A 46 8.03 -13.93 -5.68
C THR A 46 7.57 -14.03 -4.23
N TYR A 47 8.16 -14.95 -3.46
CA TYR A 47 7.93 -15.05 -2.03
C TYR A 47 8.74 -13.97 -1.30
N LEU A 48 8.07 -13.20 -0.46
CA LEU A 48 8.68 -12.08 0.27
C LEU A 48 9.13 -12.48 1.68
N LEU A 49 8.54 -13.52 2.28
CA LEU A 49 8.88 -13.97 3.62
C LEU A 49 9.86 -15.13 3.58
N ASP A 50 10.93 -15.00 4.33
CA ASP A 50 11.91 -16.05 4.64
C ASP A 50 12.30 -15.98 6.13
N GLU A 51 12.91 -17.05 6.67
CA GLU A 51 13.29 -17.16 8.07
C GLU A 51 14.22 -16.04 8.56
N LYS A 52 14.99 -15.43 7.66
CA LYS A 52 15.97 -14.38 7.99
C LYS A 52 15.44 -12.98 7.72
N MET A 53 14.19 -12.83 7.27
CA MET A 53 13.60 -11.54 6.90
C MET A 53 14.45 -10.74 5.92
N THR A 54 15.07 -11.43 4.93
CA THR A 54 16.08 -10.80 4.05
C THR A 54 15.53 -9.64 3.24
N GLN A 55 14.24 -9.65 2.91
CA GLN A 55 13.56 -8.60 2.14
C GLN A 55 12.87 -7.54 3.00
N TRP A 56 12.99 -7.65 4.34
CA TRP A 56 12.28 -6.79 5.28
C TRP A 56 13.25 -5.98 6.15
N THR A 57 12.75 -4.86 6.66
CA THR A 57 13.35 -4.00 7.67
C THR A 57 12.30 -3.82 8.77
N THR A 58 12.69 -3.82 10.02
CA THR A 58 11.79 -3.53 11.15
C THR A 58 11.82 -2.05 11.49
N TYR A 59 10.69 -1.53 11.97
CA TYR A 59 10.60 -0.23 12.62
C TYR A 59 9.69 -0.36 13.84
N LEU A 60 10.16 0.12 14.99
CA LEU A 60 9.36 0.21 16.20
C LEU A 60 9.19 1.67 16.60
N GLY A 61 7.96 2.07 16.85
CA GLY A 61 7.59 3.41 17.27
C GLY A 61 7.94 3.73 18.72
N PHE A 62 7.16 4.59 19.35
CA PHE A 62 7.34 4.95 20.74
C PHE A 62 6.76 3.86 21.64
N PRO A 63 7.56 3.23 22.53
CA PRO A 63 7.03 2.27 23.48
C PRO A 63 6.14 2.97 24.53
N LEU A 64 5.27 2.19 25.15
CA LEU A 64 4.53 2.71 26.30
C LEU A 64 5.51 3.00 27.48
N PRO A 65 5.20 3.97 28.34
CA PRO A 65 6.05 4.29 29.51
C PRO A 65 6.31 3.08 30.42
N THR A 66 5.37 2.13 30.44
CA THR A 66 5.42 0.88 31.22
C THR A 66 6.29 -0.21 30.58
N THR A 67 6.62 -0.10 29.30
CA THR A 67 7.50 -1.03 28.58
C THR A 67 8.95 -0.58 28.75
N GLU A 68 9.77 -1.35 29.45
CA GLU A 68 11.19 -0.99 29.65
C GLU A 68 12.03 -1.30 28.40
N ILE A 69 12.63 -0.22 27.84
CA ILE A 69 13.60 -0.30 26.76
C ILE A 69 14.90 0.31 27.25
N LYS A 70 15.96 -0.49 27.18
CA LYS A 70 17.29 -0.08 27.62
C LYS A 70 17.81 1.09 26.78
N ASP A 71 18.47 2.04 27.44
CA ASP A 71 19.16 3.19 26.83
C ASP A 71 18.27 4.11 25.97
N LEU A 72 16.93 3.94 25.99
CA LEU A 72 15.99 4.83 25.30
C LEU A 72 15.59 5.99 26.22
N PRO A 73 15.83 7.27 25.84
CA PRO A 73 15.63 8.42 26.73
C PRO A 73 14.15 8.66 27.03
N LYS A 74 13.88 9.02 28.28
CA LYS A 74 12.56 9.41 28.80
C LYS A 74 12.57 10.89 29.24
N ASP A 75 11.42 11.53 29.17
CA ASP A 75 11.19 12.85 29.75
C ASP A 75 10.99 12.78 31.28
N GLU A 76 10.81 13.94 31.92
CA GLU A 76 10.57 14.05 33.37
C GLU A 76 9.28 13.35 33.83
N LYS A 77 8.35 13.07 32.91
CA LYS A 77 7.09 12.36 33.16
C LYS A 77 7.19 10.85 32.89
N GLY A 78 8.36 10.37 32.46
CA GLY A 78 8.63 8.97 32.17
C GLY A 78 8.18 8.55 30.77
N ASN A 79 7.77 9.45 29.88
CA ASN A 79 7.44 9.13 28.49
C ASN A 79 8.70 9.08 27.65
N TYR A 80 8.78 8.14 26.71
CA TYR A 80 9.86 8.09 25.74
C TYR A 80 9.86 9.31 24.83
N THR A 81 11.02 9.89 24.56
CA THR A 81 11.20 11.11 23.77
C THR A 81 11.54 10.83 22.31
N GLN A 82 11.83 9.58 21.99
CA GLN A 82 12.09 9.13 20.61
C GLN A 82 11.59 7.71 20.40
N PRO A 83 11.33 7.29 19.13
CA PRO A 83 11.00 5.91 18.81
C PRO A 83 12.21 4.99 19.03
N ILE A 84 11.98 3.69 19.15
CA ILE A 84 13.03 2.68 19.10
C ILE A 84 13.78 2.77 17.77
N GLY A 85 13.02 2.89 16.65
CA GLY A 85 13.56 3.11 15.31
C GLY A 85 13.78 1.83 14.51
N PHE A 86 14.60 1.95 13.46
CA PHE A 86 14.83 0.88 12.49
C PHE A 86 15.81 -0.18 13.01
N ASP A 87 15.50 -1.44 12.69
CA ASP A 87 16.35 -2.62 12.92
C ASP A 87 16.87 -2.77 14.37
N LYS A 88 16.03 -2.35 15.33
CA LYS A 88 16.32 -2.40 16.77
C LYS A 88 15.27 -3.18 17.54
N ASP A 89 14.83 -4.31 17.00
CA ASP A 89 13.84 -5.17 17.63
C ASP A 89 14.48 -6.14 18.64
N GLU A 90 15.06 -5.60 19.72
CA GLU A 90 15.65 -6.39 20.81
C GLU A 90 14.60 -7.14 21.64
N ARG A 91 13.32 -6.74 21.54
CA ARG A 91 12.19 -7.36 22.25
C ARG A 91 11.63 -8.57 21.51
N GLY A 92 11.98 -8.75 20.23
CA GLY A 92 11.42 -9.81 19.41
C GLY A 92 9.92 -9.58 19.15
N VAL A 93 9.55 -8.37 18.77
CA VAL A 93 8.18 -8.04 18.35
C VAL A 93 7.86 -8.74 17.05
N PHE A 94 8.87 -8.91 16.18
CA PHE A 94 8.77 -9.58 14.89
C PHE A 94 9.72 -10.78 14.85
N ILE A 95 9.17 -12.00 14.90
CA ILE A 95 9.95 -13.24 14.95
C ILE A 95 9.61 -14.09 13.73
N ALA A 96 10.53 -14.26 12.81
CA ALA A 96 10.38 -15.21 11.72
C ALA A 96 10.96 -16.57 12.10
N SER A 97 10.26 -17.64 11.79
CA SER A 97 10.70 -19.01 12.04
C SER A 97 10.11 -19.99 11.03
N MET A 98 10.74 -21.14 10.86
CA MET A 98 10.18 -22.23 10.04
C MET A 98 9.17 -23.03 10.85
N VAL A 99 7.93 -23.11 10.36
CA VAL A 99 6.85 -23.92 10.93
C VAL A 99 6.32 -24.86 9.85
N ASP A 100 6.38 -26.15 10.05
CA ASP A 100 5.96 -27.17 9.07
C ASP A 100 6.58 -26.99 7.67
N GLY A 101 7.83 -26.53 7.61
CA GLY A 101 8.57 -26.31 6.37
C GLY A 101 8.25 -25.00 5.63
N GLU A 102 7.49 -24.11 6.24
CA GLU A 102 7.10 -22.81 5.68
C GLU A 102 7.54 -21.66 6.62
N PRO A 103 8.06 -20.53 6.11
CA PRO A 103 8.39 -19.40 6.95
C PRO A 103 7.10 -18.73 7.49
N VAL A 104 7.06 -18.53 8.80
CA VAL A 104 5.98 -17.84 9.51
C VAL A 104 6.56 -16.67 10.28
N LEU A 105 5.98 -15.49 10.08
CA LEU A 105 6.25 -14.31 10.88
C LEU A 105 5.25 -14.27 12.04
N HIS A 106 5.75 -14.33 13.25
CA HIS A 106 5.01 -14.07 14.47
C HIS A 106 5.17 -12.58 14.84
N VAL A 107 4.07 -11.86 14.91
CA VAL A 107 3.99 -10.48 15.40
C VAL A 107 3.39 -10.53 16.79
N THR A 108 4.16 -10.18 17.82
CA THR A 108 3.69 -10.25 19.21
C THR A 108 2.66 -9.18 19.55
N GLY A 109 2.70 -8.04 18.86
CA GLY A 109 1.84 -6.88 19.12
C GLY A 109 2.30 -5.96 20.25
N GLU A 110 3.37 -6.31 20.99
CA GLU A 110 3.77 -5.61 22.23
C GLU A 110 4.07 -4.13 22.04
N ILE A 111 4.67 -3.75 20.93
CA ILE A 111 5.04 -2.38 20.62
C ILE A 111 4.52 -2.03 19.22
N TYR A 112 3.91 -0.87 19.10
CA TYR A 112 3.45 -0.35 17.80
C TYR A 112 4.63 -0.15 16.85
N GLY A 113 4.49 -0.70 15.66
CA GLY A 113 5.54 -0.68 14.67
C GLY A 113 5.22 -1.54 13.46
N SER A 114 6.22 -1.93 12.72
CA SER A 114 6.03 -2.67 11.49
C SER A 114 7.27 -3.42 11.03
N VAL A 115 7.05 -4.45 10.22
CA VAL A 115 8.02 -4.86 9.21
C VAL A 115 7.61 -4.27 7.87
N HIS A 116 8.55 -3.75 7.10
CA HIS A 116 8.27 -3.21 5.77
C HIS A 116 9.29 -3.73 4.75
N THR A 117 8.83 -3.88 3.50
CA THR A 117 9.71 -4.33 2.43
C THR A 117 10.83 -3.33 2.17
N LYS A 118 12.04 -3.83 1.89
CA LYS A 118 13.17 -2.99 1.45
C LYS A 118 12.90 -2.36 0.09
N GLN A 119 12.23 -3.12 -0.78
CA GLN A 119 11.87 -2.71 -2.14
C GLN A 119 10.48 -2.05 -2.17
N GLU A 120 10.28 -1.11 -3.09
CA GLU A 120 8.98 -0.53 -3.43
C GLU A 120 8.32 -1.31 -4.56
N TYR A 121 6.99 -1.35 -4.56
CA TYR A 121 6.18 -2.06 -5.54
C TYR A 121 5.07 -1.16 -6.10
N GLU A 122 4.72 -1.42 -7.35
CA GLU A 122 3.58 -0.83 -8.07
C GLU A 122 2.97 -1.88 -8.99
N ASN A 123 1.65 -1.79 -9.27
CA ASN A 123 0.95 -2.68 -10.20
C ASN A 123 1.19 -4.17 -9.89
N TYR A 124 0.65 -4.64 -8.78
CA TYR A 124 0.90 -6.00 -8.30
C TYR A 124 -0.36 -6.67 -7.74
N HIS A 125 -0.28 -8.00 -7.66
CA HIS A 125 -1.12 -8.83 -6.84
C HIS A 125 -0.29 -9.39 -5.68
N LEU A 126 -0.64 -9.00 -4.46
CA LEU A 126 -0.04 -9.48 -3.22
C LEU A 126 -0.99 -10.48 -2.58
N VAL A 127 -0.46 -11.62 -2.12
CA VAL A 127 -1.18 -12.59 -1.29
C VAL A 127 -0.50 -12.65 0.07
N VAL A 128 -1.31 -12.59 1.12
CA VAL A 128 -0.87 -12.72 2.51
C VAL A 128 -1.83 -13.67 3.23
N GLN A 129 -1.31 -14.64 3.94
CA GLN A 129 -2.11 -15.40 4.89
C GLN A 129 -1.86 -14.87 6.29
N PHE A 130 -2.93 -14.64 7.06
CA PHE A 130 -2.82 -14.25 8.46
C PHE A 130 -3.68 -15.14 9.35
N LYS A 131 -3.30 -15.20 10.62
CA LYS A 131 -4.04 -15.87 11.68
C LYS A 131 -3.87 -15.09 12.98
N TRP A 132 -4.96 -14.90 13.70
CA TRP A 132 -4.90 -14.31 15.03
C TRP A 132 -4.21 -15.24 16.03
N GLY A 133 -3.41 -14.62 16.93
CA GLY A 133 -3.02 -15.22 18.18
C GLY A 133 -4.07 -14.99 19.26
N THR A 134 -3.65 -15.02 20.51
CA THR A 134 -4.57 -14.83 21.64
C THR A 134 -4.16 -13.67 22.55
N LYS A 135 -2.95 -13.16 22.39
CA LYS A 135 -2.38 -12.16 23.27
C LYS A 135 -2.75 -10.75 22.84
N LYS A 136 -3.12 -9.94 23.82
CA LYS A 136 -3.38 -8.51 23.68
C LYS A 136 -2.46 -7.73 24.61
N TRP A 137 -2.14 -6.51 24.22
CA TRP A 137 -1.28 -5.61 24.97
C TRP A 137 -1.95 -4.27 25.25
N GLU A 138 -1.47 -3.56 26.26
CA GLU A 138 -1.86 -2.17 26.46
C GLU A 138 -1.51 -1.32 25.19
N PRO A 139 -2.37 -0.37 24.82
CA PRO A 139 -3.58 0.07 25.54
C PRO A 139 -4.86 -0.66 25.10
N ARG A 140 -4.78 -1.77 24.36
CA ARG A 140 -5.91 -2.43 23.69
C ARG A 140 -6.31 -3.79 24.31
N LEU A 141 -6.14 -3.97 25.60
CA LEU A 141 -6.45 -5.26 26.28
C LEU A 141 -7.91 -5.70 26.12
N THR A 142 -8.84 -4.76 26.01
CA THR A 142 -10.29 -5.03 25.86
C THR A 142 -10.81 -4.80 24.46
N GLU A 143 -9.99 -4.22 23.58
CA GLU A 143 -10.35 -3.94 22.20
C GLU A 143 -10.20 -5.20 21.31
N PRO A 144 -10.78 -5.25 20.10
CA PRO A 144 -10.48 -6.26 19.11
C PRO A 144 -8.98 -6.37 18.84
N LEU A 145 -8.50 -7.58 18.47
CA LEU A 145 -7.15 -7.78 17.95
C LEU A 145 -6.98 -6.95 16.66
N ASP A 146 -5.82 -6.31 16.51
CA ASP A 146 -5.57 -5.35 15.46
C ASP A 146 -4.18 -5.51 14.85
N THR A 147 -4.12 -5.40 13.55
CA THR A 147 -2.94 -5.34 12.69
C THR A 147 -3.39 -4.86 11.30
N GLY A 148 -2.51 -4.79 10.32
CA GLY A 148 -2.90 -4.38 8.97
C GLY A 148 -1.82 -4.59 7.93
N ILE A 149 -2.22 -4.49 6.65
CA ILE A 149 -1.33 -4.35 5.51
C ILE A 149 -1.39 -2.91 5.06
N LEU A 150 -0.29 -2.18 5.22
CA LEU A 150 -0.15 -0.87 4.63
C LEU A 150 0.54 -0.99 3.28
N TYR A 151 -0.02 -0.36 2.26
CA TYR A 151 0.52 -0.45 0.91
C TYR A 151 0.74 0.93 0.29
N HIS A 152 1.63 0.99 -0.68
CA HIS A 152 2.14 2.23 -1.25
C HIS A 152 2.74 3.16 -0.16
N VAL A 153 3.47 2.56 0.77
CA VAL A 153 4.08 3.27 1.90
C VAL A 153 5.21 4.15 1.41
N VAL A 154 5.14 5.44 1.71
CA VAL A 154 6.12 6.46 1.30
C VAL A 154 6.50 7.41 2.44
N GLY A 155 7.68 8.00 2.35
CA GLY A 155 8.17 8.99 3.31
C GLY A 155 8.67 8.37 4.62
N ASP A 156 8.69 9.19 5.66
CA ASP A 156 9.22 8.84 6.97
C ASP A 156 8.21 8.06 7.82
N HIS A 157 8.69 7.15 8.65
CA HIS A 157 7.88 6.48 9.66
C HIS A 157 7.58 7.41 10.85
N GLY A 158 6.51 7.12 11.57
CA GLY A 158 6.12 7.87 12.76
C GLY A 158 5.43 9.20 12.48
N VAL A 159 4.98 9.44 11.25
CA VAL A 159 4.31 10.68 10.82
C VAL A 159 2.79 10.62 10.97
N ASP A 160 2.23 9.45 11.21
CA ASP A 160 0.82 9.25 11.51
C ASP A 160 0.46 9.65 12.95
N TYR A 161 -0.83 9.58 13.29
CA TYR A 161 -1.35 9.88 14.63
C TYR A 161 -0.70 9.04 15.73
N TRP A 162 -0.47 7.73 15.47
CA TRP A 162 0.11 6.79 16.42
C TRP A 162 1.64 6.85 16.50
N LYS A 163 2.29 7.64 15.62
CA LYS A 163 3.76 7.79 15.53
C LYS A 163 4.48 6.46 15.30
N ALA A 164 3.87 5.57 14.55
CA ALA A 164 4.39 4.24 14.27
C ALA A 164 4.56 3.98 12.77
N TRP A 165 3.71 4.55 11.93
CA TRP A 165 3.66 4.22 10.51
C TRP A 165 3.97 5.42 9.61
N ALA A 166 4.13 5.17 8.31
CA ALA A 166 4.36 6.18 7.28
C ALA A 166 3.09 6.39 6.45
N LEU A 167 3.04 7.45 5.66
CA LEU A 167 1.95 7.73 4.74
C LEU A 167 1.72 6.55 3.80
N SER A 168 0.48 6.05 3.74
CA SER A 168 0.09 4.85 2.99
C SER A 168 -1.41 4.70 2.89
N GLN A 169 -1.88 3.77 2.07
CA GLN A 169 -3.21 3.21 2.17
C GLN A 169 -3.19 2.01 3.11
N GLU A 170 -4.31 1.72 3.78
CA GLU A 170 -4.42 0.58 4.68
C GLU A 170 -5.49 -0.40 4.23
N PHE A 171 -5.11 -1.67 4.17
CA PHE A 171 -5.97 -2.83 4.19
C PHE A 171 -6.02 -3.32 5.64
N GLN A 172 -7.03 -2.87 6.38
CA GLN A 172 -7.18 -3.20 7.79
C GLN A 172 -7.34 -4.69 8.01
N ILE A 173 -6.65 -5.19 9.02
CA ILE A 173 -6.85 -6.51 9.60
C ILE A 173 -7.18 -6.28 11.07
N MET A 174 -8.46 -6.25 11.41
CA MET A 174 -8.94 -6.14 12.77
C MET A 174 -10.05 -7.17 12.96
N GLU A 175 -10.10 -7.77 14.12
CA GLU A 175 -11.05 -8.81 14.48
C GLU A 175 -12.49 -8.38 14.14
N HIS A 176 -13.14 -9.11 13.24
CA HIS A 176 -14.46 -8.79 12.64
C HIS A 176 -14.50 -7.50 11.80
N SER A 177 -13.35 -6.99 11.36
CA SER A 177 -13.26 -5.78 10.53
C SER A 177 -12.20 -5.88 9.44
N THR A 178 -11.73 -7.09 9.14
CA THR A 178 -10.74 -7.35 8.08
C THR A 178 -11.29 -6.95 6.71
N GLY A 179 -10.58 -6.04 6.06
CA GLY A 179 -10.96 -5.49 4.75
C GLY A 179 -11.41 -4.03 4.76
N ASP A 180 -11.63 -3.43 5.92
CA ASP A 180 -11.92 -2.00 6.04
C ASP A 180 -10.77 -1.16 5.47
N TRP A 181 -11.05 0.07 5.12
CA TRP A 181 -10.04 1.05 4.79
C TRP A 181 -9.91 2.10 5.89
N TRP A 182 -8.68 2.39 6.28
CA TRP A 182 -8.33 3.49 7.17
C TRP A 182 -7.31 4.43 6.56
N GLN A 183 -7.45 5.71 6.88
CA GLN A 183 -6.52 6.74 6.47
C GLN A 183 -5.26 6.70 7.32
N ILE A 184 -4.08 6.59 6.68
CA ILE A 184 -2.79 6.72 7.35
C ILE A 184 -2.08 7.99 6.88
N ALA A 185 -1.73 8.86 7.84
CA ALA A 185 -0.93 10.08 7.65
C ALA A 185 -1.43 11.01 6.53
N GLY A 186 -2.75 11.11 6.36
CA GLY A 186 -3.35 12.03 5.39
C GLY A 186 -3.52 11.46 3.99
N SER A 187 -3.45 10.13 3.81
CA SER A 187 -3.83 9.48 2.55
C SER A 187 -5.30 9.74 2.18
N GLN A 188 -5.60 9.71 0.90
CA GLN A 188 -6.92 9.95 0.33
C GLN A 188 -7.26 8.85 -0.66
N ILE A 189 -8.56 8.52 -0.74
CA ILE A 189 -9.08 7.47 -1.62
C ILE A 189 -10.54 7.77 -1.99
N ASP A 190 -11.03 7.22 -3.07
CA ASP A 190 -12.44 7.27 -3.43
C ASP A 190 -13.02 5.84 -3.36
N ILE A 191 -14.15 5.70 -2.64
CA ILE A 191 -14.81 4.41 -2.40
C ILE A 191 -16.30 4.56 -2.69
N ARG A 192 -16.90 3.57 -3.36
CA ARG A 192 -18.36 3.48 -3.48
C ARG A 192 -18.92 3.03 -2.14
N CYS A 193 -19.71 3.85 -1.50
CA CYS A 193 -20.23 3.53 -0.17
C CYS A 193 -21.59 4.15 0.09
N ALA A 194 -22.34 3.47 0.94
CA ALA A 194 -23.62 3.91 1.44
C ALA A 194 -23.59 3.94 2.98
N LYS A 195 -24.37 4.85 3.53
CA LYS A 195 -24.59 4.93 4.96
C LYS A 195 -25.91 4.23 5.27
N ALA A 196 -25.85 3.10 5.96
CA ALA A 196 -27.06 2.43 6.41
C ALA A 196 -27.74 3.25 7.52
N GLU A 197 -29.05 3.09 7.65
CA GLU A 197 -29.83 3.75 8.72
C GLU A 197 -29.30 3.33 10.09
N GLY A 198 -29.03 4.31 10.96
CA GLY A 198 -28.50 4.08 12.31
C GLY A 198 -26.99 3.77 12.37
N VAL A 199 -26.29 3.68 11.25
CA VAL A 199 -24.84 3.44 11.19
C VAL A 199 -24.12 4.78 11.01
N THR A 200 -23.10 5.02 11.84
CA THR A 200 -22.34 6.28 11.78
C THR A 200 -21.28 6.27 10.70
N VAL A 201 -20.65 5.11 10.44
CA VAL A 201 -19.58 4.93 9.46
C VAL A 201 -20.15 4.30 8.19
N PRO A 202 -19.90 4.89 7.00
CA PRO A 202 -20.34 4.30 5.73
C PRO A 202 -19.69 2.93 5.45
N MET A 203 -20.43 2.09 4.72
CA MET A 203 -19.97 0.76 4.30
C MET A 203 -19.83 0.72 2.78
N TYR A 204 -18.84 -0.04 2.30
CA TYR A 204 -18.69 -0.30 0.88
C TYR A 204 -19.94 -0.96 0.29
N ASP A 205 -20.43 -0.37 -0.78
CA ASP A 205 -21.51 -0.91 -1.63
C ASP A 205 -21.15 -0.60 -3.09
N PRO A 206 -20.90 -1.61 -3.95
CA PRO A 206 -20.49 -1.38 -5.33
C PRO A 206 -21.52 -0.63 -6.17
N LYS A 207 -22.77 -0.52 -5.71
CA LYS A 207 -23.86 0.20 -6.39
C LYS A 207 -24.05 1.63 -5.87
N ALA A 208 -23.37 1.99 -4.78
CA ALA A 208 -23.49 3.31 -4.17
C ALA A 208 -22.69 4.38 -4.94
N PRO A 209 -22.95 5.67 -4.69
CA PRO A 209 -22.12 6.75 -5.21
C PRO A 209 -20.66 6.63 -4.79
N LEU A 210 -19.74 7.08 -5.64
CA LEU A 210 -18.33 7.21 -5.32
C LEU A 210 -18.13 8.42 -4.40
N ILE A 211 -17.48 8.22 -3.26
CA ILE A 211 -17.26 9.24 -2.23
C ILE A 211 -15.77 9.31 -1.92
N SER A 212 -15.24 10.54 -1.81
CA SER A 212 -13.84 10.78 -1.43
C SER A 212 -13.67 10.74 0.09
N TYR A 213 -12.64 10.02 0.54
CA TYR A 213 -12.22 9.90 1.94
C TYR A 213 -10.84 10.52 2.15
N GLY A 214 -10.52 10.79 3.41
CA GLY A 214 -9.30 11.42 3.85
C GLY A 214 -9.48 12.92 4.10
N PRO A 215 -8.41 13.72 4.20
CA PRO A 215 -8.49 15.15 4.51
C PRO A 215 -9.42 15.91 3.56
N GLY A 216 -10.44 16.57 4.13
CA GLY A 216 -11.48 17.29 3.38
C GLY A 216 -12.56 16.40 2.76
N GLY A 217 -12.50 15.09 2.96
CA GLY A 217 -13.48 14.12 2.48
C GLY A 217 -14.51 13.70 3.54
N ALA A 218 -15.18 12.57 3.30
CA ALA A 218 -16.29 12.06 4.11
C ALA A 218 -15.87 11.50 5.48
N GLY A 219 -14.59 11.23 5.69
CA GLY A 219 -14.06 10.69 6.94
C GLY A 219 -12.71 10.00 6.75
N ILE A 220 -12.28 9.31 7.79
CA ILE A 220 -10.99 8.64 7.87
C ILE A 220 -11.10 7.12 7.75
N THR A 221 -12.28 6.58 7.61
CA THR A 221 -12.53 5.14 7.46
C THR A 221 -13.78 4.86 6.64
N CYS A 222 -13.77 3.75 5.93
CA CYS A 222 -14.93 3.15 5.29
C CYS A 222 -14.93 1.65 5.61
N LEU A 223 -16.07 1.14 6.06
CA LEU A 223 -16.21 -0.27 6.40
C LEU A 223 -16.33 -1.12 5.13
N ARG A 224 -15.83 -2.33 5.19
CA ARG A 224 -16.03 -3.34 4.16
C ARG A 224 -17.51 -3.62 3.90
N GLY A 225 -17.82 -4.08 2.69
CA GLY A 225 -19.21 -4.42 2.32
C GLY A 225 -19.69 -5.77 2.85
N LYS A 226 -18.74 -6.63 3.29
CA LYS A 226 -19.03 -7.99 3.75
C LYS A 226 -17.97 -8.44 4.75
N ASP A 227 -18.39 -9.09 5.82
CA ASP A 227 -17.49 -9.84 6.69
C ASP A 227 -17.23 -11.22 6.07
N ALA A 228 -15.99 -11.47 5.67
CA ALA A 228 -15.54 -12.72 5.08
C ALA A 228 -14.40 -13.36 5.90
N GLU A 229 -14.12 -12.84 7.10
CA GLU A 229 -13.10 -13.35 8.01
C GLU A 229 -13.53 -14.72 8.58
N LYS A 230 -12.57 -15.64 8.71
CA LYS A 230 -12.75 -16.91 9.39
C LYS A 230 -12.60 -16.73 10.91
N PRO A 231 -13.13 -17.65 11.72
CA PRO A 231 -12.97 -17.63 13.16
C PRO A 231 -11.51 -17.52 13.61
N ASN A 232 -11.30 -16.91 14.78
CA ASN A 232 -9.96 -16.77 15.38
C ASN A 232 -9.25 -18.12 15.49
N GLY A 233 -7.96 -18.12 15.17
CA GLY A 233 -7.14 -19.32 15.13
C GLY A 233 -7.12 -20.04 13.77
N GLU A 234 -7.97 -19.67 12.84
CA GLU A 234 -7.93 -20.15 11.46
C GLU A 234 -7.11 -19.23 10.56
N TRP A 235 -6.48 -19.81 9.51
CA TRP A 235 -5.77 -19.04 8.52
C TRP A 235 -6.74 -18.37 7.54
N ASN A 236 -6.65 -17.06 7.43
CA ASN A 236 -7.31 -16.24 6.43
C ASN A 236 -6.35 -15.97 5.27
N THR A 237 -6.87 -15.90 4.06
CA THR A 237 -6.12 -15.48 2.87
C THR A 237 -6.60 -14.09 2.44
N LEU A 238 -5.67 -13.17 2.33
CA LEU A 238 -5.90 -11.81 1.84
C LEU A 238 -5.24 -11.65 0.48
N ASP A 239 -6.00 -11.14 -0.47
CA ASP A 239 -5.47 -10.72 -1.77
C ASP A 239 -5.61 -9.20 -1.87
N LEU A 240 -4.49 -8.51 -2.06
CA LEU A 240 -4.44 -7.11 -2.39
C LEU A 240 -4.00 -6.97 -3.84
N ILE A 241 -4.90 -6.47 -4.69
CA ILE A 241 -4.60 -6.20 -6.09
C ILE A 241 -4.51 -4.69 -6.27
N THR A 242 -3.40 -4.19 -6.81
CA THR A 242 -3.22 -2.77 -7.09
C THR A 242 -2.79 -2.56 -8.54
N TYR A 243 -3.45 -1.62 -9.24
CA TYR A 243 -3.07 -1.21 -10.58
C TYR A 243 -3.35 0.28 -10.80
N GLY A 244 -2.31 1.05 -11.07
CA GLY A 244 -2.42 2.50 -11.08
C GLY A 244 -2.93 3.03 -9.73
N ASP A 245 -3.98 3.81 -9.76
CA ASP A 245 -4.62 4.41 -8.58
C ASP A 245 -5.75 3.56 -7.98
N LYS A 246 -5.93 2.32 -8.47
CA LYS A 246 -6.99 1.40 -8.07
C LYS A 246 -6.46 0.29 -7.17
N SER A 247 -7.29 -0.16 -6.24
CA SER A 247 -7.00 -1.34 -5.42
C SER A 247 -8.25 -2.13 -5.07
N LEU A 248 -8.05 -3.42 -4.76
CA LEU A 248 -9.08 -4.35 -4.29
C LEU A 248 -8.61 -4.98 -2.98
N HIS A 249 -9.47 -4.95 -1.97
CA HIS A 249 -9.32 -5.76 -0.77
C HIS A 249 -10.19 -7.01 -0.93
N ILE A 250 -9.56 -8.18 -0.89
CA ILE A 250 -10.19 -9.47 -1.06
C ILE A 250 -9.86 -10.32 0.16
N VAL A 251 -10.86 -10.85 0.83
CA VAL A 251 -10.74 -11.69 2.01
C VAL A 251 -11.33 -13.06 1.73
N ASN A 252 -10.52 -14.11 1.81
CA ASN A 252 -10.93 -15.49 1.55
C ASN A 252 -11.66 -15.68 0.21
N GLY A 253 -11.20 -14.98 -0.84
CA GLY A 253 -11.76 -15.02 -2.19
C GLY A 253 -12.96 -14.10 -2.43
N GLU A 254 -13.45 -13.38 -1.41
CA GLU A 254 -14.55 -12.43 -1.53
C GLU A 254 -14.02 -11.00 -1.66
N VAL A 255 -14.41 -10.28 -2.70
CA VAL A 255 -14.12 -8.84 -2.81
C VAL A 255 -14.94 -8.10 -1.76
N VAL A 256 -14.25 -7.53 -0.79
CA VAL A 256 -14.89 -6.82 0.33
C VAL A 256 -14.86 -5.29 0.14
N MET A 257 -13.92 -4.79 -0.70
CA MET A 257 -13.84 -3.38 -1.05
C MET A 257 -13.10 -3.15 -2.36
N ALA A 258 -13.59 -2.24 -3.18
CA ALA A 258 -12.89 -1.70 -4.34
C ALA A 258 -12.67 -0.19 -4.12
N LEU A 259 -11.44 0.25 -4.36
CA LEU A 259 -10.95 1.59 -4.07
C LEU A 259 -10.32 2.19 -5.33
N SER A 260 -10.42 3.49 -5.49
CA SER A 260 -9.86 4.20 -6.65
C SER A 260 -9.31 5.58 -6.26
N ASN A 261 -8.60 6.20 -7.20
CA ASN A 261 -8.08 7.55 -7.03
C ASN A 261 -7.20 7.71 -5.77
N SER A 262 -6.32 6.72 -5.55
CA SER A 262 -5.36 6.70 -4.44
C SER A 262 -4.38 7.87 -4.55
N ARG A 263 -4.32 8.73 -3.53
CA ARG A 263 -3.56 9.99 -3.57
C ARG A 263 -3.25 10.51 -2.17
N TYR A 264 -2.50 11.59 -2.12
CA TYR A 264 -2.30 12.44 -0.94
C TYR A 264 -2.05 13.88 -1.38
N THR A 265 -2.12 14.81 -0.44
CA THR A 265 -1.82 16.23 -0.70
C THR A 265 -0.52 16.60 -0.02
N LYS A 266 0.39 17.20 -0.78
CA LYS A 266 1.65 17.76 -0.27
C LYS A 266 1.85 19.16 -0.87
N ASP A 267 2.12 20.14 -0.03
CA ASP A 267 2.34 21.54 -0.43
C ASP A 267 1.21 22.10 -1.32
N GLY A 268 -0.04 21.71 -1.04
CA GLY A 268 -1.24 22.10 -1.79
C GLY A 268 -1.42 21.37 -3.14
N GLN A 269 -0.54 20.43 -3.48
CA GLN A 269 -0.63 19.63 -4.72
C GLN A 269 -1.12 18.23 -4.42
N ILE A 270 -2.01 17.73 -5.28
CA ILE A 270 -2.47 16.33 -5.24
C ILE A 270 -1.42 15.45 -5.94
N ILE A 271 -0.94 14.45 -5.24
CA ILE A 271 0.08 13.50 -5.71
C ILE A 271 -0.54 12.10 -5.71
N PRO A 272 -0.52 11.36 -6.83
CA PRO A 272 -0.93 9.96 -6.85
C PRO A 272 -0.12 9.11 -5.88
N LEU A 273 -0.80 8.22 -5.13
CA LEU A 273 -0.18 7.28 -4.21
C LEU A 273 -0.34 5.86 -4.78
N THR A 274 0.50 5.54 -5.78
CA THR A 274 0.36 4.34 -6.62
C THR A 274 1.55 3.39 -6.54
N LYS A 275 2.58 3.78 -5.77
CA LYS A 275 3.82 3.04 -5.59
C LYS A 275 4.35 3.26 -4.19
N GLY A 276 5.01 2.26 -3.63
CA GLY A 276 5.70 2.36 -2.34
C GLY A 276 6.01 0.99 -1.76
N LYS A 277 6.45 0.98 -0.51
CA LYS A 277 6.72 -0.26 0.23
C LYS A 277 5.41 -0.92 0.69
N ILE A 278 5.52 -2.19 1.06
CA ILE A 278 4.46 -2.96 1.72
C ILE A 278 4.88 -3.15 3.17
N LEU A 279 3.92 -3.01 4.08
CA LEU A 279 4.17 -3.02 5.51
C LEU A 279 3.14 -3.93 6.19
N LEU A 280 3.59 -4.73 7.18
CA LEU A 280 2.75 -5.48 8.10
C LEU A 280 2.89 -4.87 9.49
N GLN A 281 1.75 -4.55 10.12
CA GLN A 281 1.73 -3.82 11.39
C GLN A 281 1.92 -4.72 12.62
N SER A 282 2.42 -4.10 13.69
CA SER A 282 2.27 -4.52 15.08
C SER A 282 1.45 -3.47 15.82
N GLU A 283 0.25 -3.85 16.31
CA GLU A 283 -0.73 -2.92 16.88
C GLU A 283 -1.48 -3.53 18.08
N ALA A 284 -0.75 -3.83 19.13
CA ALA A 284 -1.26 -4.38 20.39
C ALA A 284 -2.01 -5.72 20.30
N GLY A 285 -2.09 -6.34 19.11
CA GLY A 285 -2.69 -7.64 18.85
C GLY A 285 -1.67 -8.65 18.36
N GLU A 286 -1.70 -9.88 18.91
CA GLU A 286 -0.86 -10.96 18.43
C GLU A 286 -1.39 -11.54 17.11
N ALA A 287 -0.52 -11.61 16.10
CA ALA A 287 -0.85 -12.14 14.79
C ALA A 287 0.29 -12.98 14.20
N PHE A 288 -0.06 -13.87 13.28
CA PHE A 288 0.88 -14.68 12.52
C PHE A 288 0.65 -14.46 11.03
N PHE A 289 1.72 -14.30 10.26
CA PHE A 289 1.68 -14.16 8.82
C PHE A 289 2.51 -15.24 8.13
N LYS A 290 2.03 -15.74 6.99
CA LYS A 290 2.75 -16.68 6.14
C LYS A 290 2.33 -16.55 4.69
N GLY A 291 2.97 -17.30 3.79
CA GLY A 291 2.61 -17.34 2.37
C GLY A 291 2.64 -15.98 1.69
N VAL A 292 3.43 -15.02 2.23
CA VAL A 292 3.54 -13.66 1.70
C VAL A 292 4.23 -13.69 0.35
N LYS A 293 3.49 -13.47 -0.71
CA LYS A 293 3.99 -13.52 -2.08
C LYS A 293 3.38 -12.45 -2.96
N ILE A 294 4.14 -11.99 -3.93
CA ILE A 294 3.77 -10.91 -4.85
C ILE A 294 4.07 -11.31 -6.29
N LYS A 295 3.26 -10.83 -7.22
CA LYS A 295 3.56 -10.86 -8.66
C LYS A 295 3.18 -9.54 -9.31
N PRO A 296 3.95 -9.01 -10.27
CA PRO A 296 3.55 -7.85 -11.06
C PRO A 296 2.37 -8.23 -11.96
N ILE A 297 1.50 -7.24 -12.21
CA ILE A 297 0.36 -7.35 -13.14
C ILE A 297 0.40 -6.21 -14.15
N THR A 298 -0.24 -6.42 -15.30
CA THR A 298 -0.31 -5.44 -16.39
C THR A 298 -1.69 -4.81 -16.55
N GLY A 299 -2.62 -5.13 -15.66
CA GLY A 299 -4.00 -4.64 -15.62
C GLY A 299 -4.74 -5.25 -14.44
N ILE A 300 -5.89 -4.69 -14.10
CA ILE A 300 -6.84 -5.36 -13.20
C ILE A 300 -7.29 -6.65 -13.87
N PRO A 301 -7.28 -7.82 -13.21
CA PRO A 301 -7.80 -9.06 -13.79
C PRO A 301 -9.25 -8.91 -14.23
N ALA A 302 -9.59 -9.50 -15.39
CA ALA A 302 -10.89 -9.29 -16.07
C ALA A 302 -12.09 -9.59 -15.16
N GLU A 303 -11.99 -10.57 -14.28
CA GLU A 303 -13.02 -10.92 -13.30
C GLU A 303 -13.32 -9.82 -12.28
N TYR A 304 -12.44 -8.85 -12.12
CA TYR A 304 -12.59 -7.74 -11.16
C TYR A 304 -12.85 -6.39 -11.81
N GLU A 305 -12.79 -6.28 -13.14
CA GLU A 305 -13.00 -4.99 -13.84
C GLU A 305 -14.36 -4.35 -13.53
N ALA A 306 -15.38 -5.18 -13.35
CA ALA A 306 -16.74 -4.72 -13.06
C ALA A 306 -16.87 -3.92 -11.74
N TYR A 307 -15.96 -4.08 -10.80
CA TYR A 307 -15.96 -3.33 -9.53
C TYR A 307 -15.56 -1.86 -9.68
N PHE A 308 -15.01 -1.49 -10.84
CA PHE A 308 -14.55 -0.12 -11.12
C PHE A 308 -15.38 0.62 -12.16
N ASN A 309 -16.47 0.01 -12.67
CA ASN A 309 -17.36 0.57 -13.70
C ASN A 309 -18.59 1.25 -13.10
#